data_10b84d0bc2f05c2d5eeb4ce2d49c762c
#
_entry.id   10b84d0bc2f05c2d5eeb4ce2d49c762c
#
_cell.length_a   1.000
_cell.length_b   1.000
_cell.length_c   1.000
_cell.angle_alpha   90.00
_cell.angle_beta   90.00
_cell.angle_gamma   90.00
#
_symmetry.space_group_name_H-M   'P 1'
#
loop_
_entity.id
_entity.type
_entity.pdbx_description
1 polymer ?
#
loop_
_entity_poly.entity_id
_entity_poly.type
_entity_poly.pdbx_seq_one_letter_code
_entity_poly.pdbx_strand_id
1 'polypeptide(L)'
;MKRILYSSGSVLTGDGIAHSIALYAASLARVGTAETVVIPIVAYGKLGTAEIVIGPASQLMVEDAGSEFDGKIDESDCLALLEERRSKLDNPPGVQPTAPDDVMSSSLDGF
;
A
#
# COMPACT_ATOMS: atom_id res chain seq x y z
N MET A 1 12.43 9.47 6.51
CA MET A 1 12.36 8.00 6.43
C MET A 1 11.38 7.46 7.44
N LYS A 2 10.73 6.39 7.09
CA LYS A 2 9.80 5.70 7.98
C LYS A 2 10.23 4.25 8.10
N ARG A 3 9.88 3.65 9.22
CA ARG A 3 10.13 2.23 9.45
C ARG A 3 8.79 1.50 9.40
N ILE A 4 8.73 0.45 8.58
CA ILE A 4 7.58 -0.43 8.55
C ILE A 4 7.92 -1.63 9.41
N LEU A 5 7.15 -1.84 10.47
CA LEU A 5 7.36 -2.96 11.38
C LEU A 5 6.30 -4.02 11.11
N TYR A 6 6.71 -5.27 11.14
CA TYR A 6 5.82 -6.40 11.00
C TYR A 6 6.33 -7.53 11.89
N SER A 7 5.61 -8.63 11.93
CA SER A 7 5.80 -9.63 12.98
C SER A 7 7.24 -10.15 13.10
N SER A 8 7.97 -10.22 12.02
CA SER A 8 9.31 -10.81 12.04
C SER A 8 10.43 -9.80 11.87
N GLY A 9 10.11 -8.51 11.81
CA GLY A 9 11.17 -7.53 11.64
C GLY A 9 10.67 -6.19 11.18
N SER A 10 11.59 -5.42 10.59
CA SER A 10 11.23 -4.10 10.10
C SER A 10 12.08 -3.75 8.88
N VAL A 11 11.58 -2.82 8.08
CA VAL A 11 12.33 -2.26 6.95
C VAL A 11 12.24 -0.75 7.00
N LEU A 12 13.27 -0.09 6.49
CA LEU A 12 13.35 1.35 6.43
C LEU A 12 13.10 1.78 5.00
N THR A 13 12.16 2.70 4.77
CA THR A 13 11.82 3.12 3.43
C THR A 13 11.42 4.59 3.44
N GLY A 14 11.06 5.11 2.27
CA GLY A 14 10.62 6.50 2.15
C GLY A 14 9.27 6.75 2.79
N ASP A 15 9.03 7.99 3.16
CA ASP A 15 7.80 8.38 3.85
C ASP A 15 6.56 8.05 3.03
N GLY A 16 6.58 8.38 1.74
CA GLY A 16 5.42 8.16 0.88
C GLY A 16 5.16 6.68 0.66
N ILE A 17 6.22 5.90 0.46
CA ILE A 17 6.08 4.46 0.27
C ILE A 17 5.48 3.82 1.52
N ALA A 18 5.99 4.15 2.70
CA ALA A 18 5.47 3.57 3.94
C ALA A 18 3.99 3.89 4.12
N HIS A 19 3.60 5.13 3.85
CA HIS A 19 2.20 5.53 3.95
C HIS A 19 1.33 4.77 2.94
N SER A 20 1.81 4.65 1.69
CA SER A 20 1.08 3.93 0.65
C SER A 20 0.93 2.44 0.98
N ILE A 21 1.95 1.84 1.58
CA ILE A 21 1.87 0.44 2.01
C ILE A 21 0.79 0.28 3.08
N ALA A 22 0.71 1.21 4.02
CA ALA A 22 -0.32 1.14 5.05
C ALA A 22 -1.73 1.24 4.43
N LEU A 23 -1.92 2.13 3.48
CA LEU A 23 -3.20 2.27 2.80
C LEU A 23 -3.54 1.02 1.98
N TYR A 24 -2.54 0.47 1.29
CA TYR A 24 -2.74 -0.73 0.48
C TYR A 24 -3.08 -1.93 1.36
N ALA A 25 -2.38 -2.07 2.48
CA ALA A 25 -2.67 -3.14 3.42
C ALA A 25 -4.11 -3.06 3.93
N ALA A 26 -4.59 -1.86 4.22
CA ALA A 26 -5.96 -1.67 4.66
C ALA A 26 -6.95 -2.06 3.56
N SER A 27 -6.67 -1.69 2.31
CA SER A 27 -7.52 -2.07 1.19
C SER A 27 -7.54 -3.58 0.99
N LEU A 28 -6.39 -4.24 1.08
CA LEU A 28 -6.32 -5.69 0.95
C LEU A 28 -7.10 -6.39 2.07
N ALA A 29 -7.01 -5.86 3.27
CA ALA A 29 -7.75 -6.43 4.40
C ALA A 29 -9.26 -6.35 4.15
N ARG A 30 -9.73 -5.27 3.55
CA ARG A 30 -11.17 -5.12 3.27
C ARG A 30 -11.67 -6.15 2.26
N VAL A 31 -10.84 -6.50 1.27
CA VAL A 31 -11.27 -7.48 0.26
C VAL A 31 -10.85 -8.91 0.59
N GLY A 32 -10.11 -9.10 1.67
CA GLY A 32 -9.75 -10.43 2.14
C GLY A 32 -8.71 -11.15 1.29
N THR A 33 -7.80 -10.41 0.68
CA THR A 33 -6.79 -11.00 -0.18
C THR A 33 -5.40 -10.55 0.22
N ALA A 34 -4.39 -11.29 -0.20
CA ALA A 34 -3.00 -10.96 0.07
C ALA A 34 -2.27 -10.71 -1.23
N GLU A 35 -1.28 -9.83 -1.19
CA GLU A 35 -0.48 -9.46 -2.36
C GLU A 35 0.97 -9.36 -1.96
N THR A 36 1.85 -9.56 -2.93
CA THR A 36 3.27 -9.37 -2.76
C THR A 36 3.68 -8.09 -3.46
N VAL A 37 4.43 -7.24 -2.77
CA VAL A 37 4.93 -6.01 -3.36
C VAL A 37 6.43 -5.91 -3.13
N VAL A 38 7.12 -5.30 -4.09
CA VAL A 38 8.56 -5.03 -4.00
C VAL A 38 8.72 -3.54 -3.80
N ILE A 39 9.41 -3.16 -2.74
CA ILE A 39 9.62 -1.74 -2.45
C ILE A 39 11.11 -1.45 -2.27
N PRO A 40 11.54 -0.22 -2.59
CA PRO A 40 12.91 0.19 -2.27
C PRO A 40 13.04 0.42 -0.76
N ILE A 41 14.13 -0.03 -0.20
CA ILE A 41 14.41 0.10 1.22
C ILE A 41 15.85 0.52 1.43
N VAL A 42 16.15 0.89 2.67
CA VAL A 42 17.53 1.09 3.11
C VAL A 42 17.87 0.00 4.10
N ALA A 43 18.94 -0.72 3.84
CA ALA A 43 19.44 -1.77 4.73
C ALA A 43 20.93 -1.59 4.88
N TYR A 44 21.40 -1.56 6.13
CA TYR A 44 22.83 -1.41 6.43
C TYR A 44 23.42 -0.18 5.74
N GLY A 45 22.65 0.91 5.72
CA GLY A 45 23.09 2.17 5.15
C GLY A 45 23.12 2.22 3.62
N LYS A 46 22.58 1.22 2.95
CA LYS A 46 22.60 1.12 1.50
C LYS A 46 21.21 0.91 0.94
N LEU A 47 21.00 1.41 -0.26
CA LEU A 47 19.75 1.18 -0.97
C LEU A 47 19.65 -0.28 -1.39
N GLY A 48 18.46 -0.82 -1.25
CA GLY A 48 18.16 -2.18 -1.68
C GLY A 48 16.66 -2.28 -1.93
N THR A 49 16.18 -3.50 -2.05
CA THR A 49 14.76 -3.77 -2.23
C THR A 49 14.32 -4.83 -1.26
N ALA A 50 13.04 -4.81 -0.93
CA ALA A 50 12.42 -5.86 -0.12
C ALA A 50 11.14 -6.28 -0.81
N GLU A 51 10.88 -7.57 -0.76
CA GLU A 51 9.62 -8.14 -1.24
C GLU A 51 8.80 -8.47 -0.01
N ILE A 52 7.64 -7.87 0.13
CA ILE A 52 6.81 -8.08 1.31
C ILE A 52 5.45 -8.59 0.90
N VAL A 53 4.88 -9.44 1.74
CA VAL A 53 3.54 -9.97 1.54
C VAL A 53 2.62 -9.29 2.54
N ILE A 54 1.57 -8.67 2.04
CA ILE A 54 0.61 -7.97 2.89
C ILE A 54 -0.79 -8.47 2.59
N GLY A 55 -1.62 -8.51 3.61
CA GLY A 55 -2.99 -9.01 3.48
C GLY A 55 -3.73 -8.93 4.80
N PRO A 56 -4.88 -9.62 4.90
CA PRO A 56 -5.74 -9.50 6.08
C PRO A 56 -5.06 -9.90 7.39
N ALA A 57 -4.11 -10.83 7.35
CA ALA A 57 -3.43 -11.28 8.55
C ALA A 57 -2.21 -10.44 8.89
N SER A 58 -1.84 -9.49 8.06
CA SER A 58 -0.66 -8.67 8.29
C SER A 58 -0.98 -7.58 9.30
N GLN A 59 -0.13 -7.46 10.31
CA GLN A 59 -0.21 -6.35 11.25
C GLN A 59 1.02 -5.49 11.02
N LEU A 60 0.80 -4.30 10.48
CA LEU A 60 1.88 -3.39 10.13
C LEU A 60 1.78 -2.15 10.98
N MET A 61 2.94 -1.65 11.39
CA MET A 61 3.05 -0.36 12.05
C MET A 61 4.06 0.47 11.29
N VAL A 62 3.72 1.72 11.04
CA VAL A 62 4.62 2.67 10.40
C VAL A 62 5.00 3.72 11.43
N GLU A 63 6.29 3.91 11.62
CA GLU A 63 6.76 4.91 12.58
C GLU A 63 7.88 5.74 11.96
N ASP A 64 8.09 6.92 12.51
CA ASP A 64 9.22 7.76 12.10
C ASP A 64 10.52 7.10 12.49
N ALA A 65 11.49 7.12 11.59
CA ALA A 65 12.77 6.47 11.81
C ALA A 65 13.92 7.46 11.89
N GLY A 66 13.65 8.75 11.78
CA GLY A 66 14.70 9.75 11.82
C GLY A 66 15.46 9.80 10.51
N SER A 67 16.70 10.32 10.57
CA SER A 67 17.49 10.53 9.37
C SER A 67 18.75 9.67 9.42
N GLU A 68 18.57 8.37 9.44
CA GLU A 68 19.71 7.46 9.48
C GLU A 68 20.38 7.30 8.12
N PHE A 69 19.78 7.82 7.06
CA PHE A 69 20.28 7.67 5.72
C PHE A 69 20.32 9.03 5.04
N ASP A 70 21.50 9.44 4.57
CA ASP A 70 21.68 10.74 3.94
C ASP A 70 21.19 10.81 2.51
N GLY A 71 21.00 9.68 1.86
CA GLY A 71 20.52 9.65 0.49
C GLY A 71 19.02 9.79 0.42
N LYS A 72 18.52 9.73 -0.79
CA LYS A 72 17.09 9.78 -1.05
C LYS A 72 16.66 8.53 -1.77
N ILE A 73 15.48 8.05 -1.44
CA ILE A 73 14.83 6.98 -2.18
C ILE A 73 13.96 7.63 -3.24
N ASP A 74 14.13 7.19 -4.50
CA ASP A 74 13.23 7.61 -5.55
C ASP A 74 11.94 6.81 -5.38
N GLU A 75 10.90 7.47 -4.94
CA GLU A 75 9.64 6.81 -4.62
C GLU A 75 8.66 6.81 -5.77
N SER A 76 8.92 7.54 -6.84
CA SER A 76 7.89 7.84 -7.83
C SER A 76 7.31 6.61 -8.52
N ASP A 77 8.16 5.68 -8.98
CA ASP A 77 7.67 4.49 -9.66
C ASP A 77 6.90 3.58 -8.72
N CYS A 78 7.41 3.42 -7.50
CA CYS A 78 6.77 2.57 -6.51
C CYS A 78 5.43 3.16 -6.09
N LEU A 79 5.37 4.47 -5.86
CA LEU A 79 4.12 5.12 -5.49
C LEU A 79 3.08 4.98 -6.59
N ALA A 80 3.48 5.14 -7.84
CA ALA A 80 2.56 4.99 -8.96
C ALA A 80 2.00 3.57 -9.02
N LEU A 81 2.85 2.56 -8.83
CA LEU A 81 2.43 1.18 -8.86
C LEU A 81 1.47 0.86 -7.71
N LEU A 82 1.80 1.31 -6.51
CA LEU A 82 0.95 1.05 -5.34
C LEU A 82 -0.40 1.76 -5.49
N GLU A 83 -0.38 2.96 -6.01
CA GLU A 83 -1.62 3.71 -6.24
C GLU A 83 -2.49 3.00 -7.25
N GLU A 84 -1.90 2.51 -8.33
CA GLU A 84 -2.63 1.77 -9.36
C GLU A 84 -3.25 0.50 -8.79
N ARG A 85 -2.48 -0.26 -8.03
CA ARG A 85 -2.98 -1.50 -7.45
C ARG A 85 -4.10 -1.24 -6.45
N ARG A 86 -3.95 -0.21 -5.62
CA ARG A 86 -4.97 0.14 -4.65
C ARG A 86 -6.25 0.59 -5.34
N SER A 87 -6.10 1.36 -6.41
CA SER A 87 -7.24 1.81 -7.18
C SER A 87 -8.03 0.64 -7.77
N LYS A 88 -7.34 -0.39 -8.24
CA LYS A 88 -8.01 -1.58 -8.77
C LYS A 88 -8.75 -2.35 -7.70
N LEU A 89 -8.25 -2.36 -6.47
CA LEU A 89 -8.96 -2.99 -5.36
C LEU A 89 -10.22 -2.22 -4.99
N ASP A 90 -10.12 -0.89 -4.98
CA ASP A 90 -11.24 -0.04 -4.61
C ASP A 90 -12.27 0.04 -5.73
N ASN A 91 -11.85 -0.17 -6.99
CA ASN A 91 -12.72 -0.15 -8.16
C ASN A 91 -12.41 -1.37 -9.02
N PRO A 92 -12.87 -2.57 -8.60
CA PRO A 92 -12.51 -3.80 -9.32
C PRO A 92 -12.99 -3.78 -10.76
N PRO A 93 -12.21 -4.39 -11.66
CA PRO A 93 -12.64 -4.51 -13.06
C PRO A 93 -13.97 -5.23 -13.15
N GLY A 94 -14.82 -4.77 -14.04
CA GLY A 94 -16.13 -5.37 -14.22
C GLY A 94 -17.20 -4.84 -13.30
N VAL A 95 -16.82 -4.08 -12.29
CA VAL A 95 -17.78 -3.39 -11.45
C VAL A 95 -17.76 -1.95 -11.86
N GLN A 96 -18.82 -1.49 -12.47
CA GLN A 96 -18.89 -0.10 -12.87
C GLN A 96 -19.14 0.74 -11.66
N PRO A 97 -18.39 1.83 -11.50
CA PRO A 97 -18.75 2.79 -10.47
C PRO A 97 -20.16 3.19 -10.80
N THR A 98 -21.05 2.96 -9.91
CA THR A 98 -22.43 3.23 -10.15
C THR A 98 -22.60 4.70 -10.41
N ALA A 99 -22.99 4.98 -11.58
CA ALA A 99 -23.41 6.33 -11.82
C ALA A 99 -24.56 6.56 -10.88
N PRO A 100 -24.55 7.66 -10.29
CA PRO A 100 -25.59 7.89 -9.32
C PRO A 100 -26.92 7.95 -9.98
N ASP A 101 -27.17 7.30 -10.86
CA ASP A 101 -28.32 7.24 -11.51
C ASP A 101 -28.48 6.00 -12.05
N ASP A 102 -28.37 5.37 -11.82
CA ASP A 102 -28.69 4.17 -12.25
C ASP A 102 -28.79 3.29 -11.24
N VAL A 103 -28.82 3.93 -11.11
CA VAL A 103 -28.98 3.36 -10.24
C VAL A 103 -29.20 3.12 -9.64
N MET A 104 -29.33 3.28 -9.50
CA MET A 104 -29.48 3.30 -8.74
C MET A 104 -29.97 3.12 -8.59
N SER A 105 -30.15 3.26 -8.94
CA SER A 105 -30.51 3.24 -8.57
C SER A 105 -30.80 2.59 -8.25
N SER A 106 -30.98 2.55 -8.54
CA SER A 106 -31.14 2.17 -7.99
C SER A 106 -31.11 1.72 -7.43
N SER A 107 -31.16 1.80 -7.65
CA SER A 107 -31.04 1.71 -6.88
C SER A 107 -31.12 1.44 -6.34
N LEU A 108 -31.23 1.55 -6.56
CA LEU A 108 -31.11 1.61 -5.83
C LEU A 108 -31.38 1.13 -5.47
N ASP A 109 -31.70 1.16 -5.89
CA ASP A 109 -31.74 0.98 -5.42
C ASP A 109 -31.61 0.36 -4.97
N GLY A 110 -31.63 0.31 -5.46
CA GLY A 110 -31.29 0.15 -4.85
C GLY A 110 -31.05 -0.41 -4.42
N PHE A 111 -31.00 -0.53 -4.47
CA PHE A 111 -30.55 -0.63 -3.76
C PHE A 111 -30.54 -0.76 -3.20
#